data_9d8e9f6818e48c473930af4023c57701
#
_entry.id   9d8e9f6818e48c473930af4023c57701
#
_cell.length_a   1.000
_cell.length_b   1.000
_cell.length_c   1.000
_cell.angle_alpha   90.00
_cell.angle_beta   90.00
_cell.angle_gamma   90.00
#
_symmetry.space_group_name_H-M   'P 1'
#
loop_
_entity.id
_entity.type
_entity.pdbx_description
1 polymer ?
#
loop_
_entity_poly.entity_id
_entity_poly.type
_entity_poly.pdbx_seq_one_letter_code
_entity_poly.pdbx_strand_id
1 'polypeptide(L)'
;MLWAGAAIAIAALVVLFLNRQHIFHTTPKFNLSDYPVRGIDVSNHNGNVDWKQVAQADYQFVYIKASEGRTHRDNSFRRNVEQARQAGLQVGAYHFFRKNRGGIEQAQNFLNAVSGLRLDLPLVVDVEDWDNDNRTDEAQVRERLVSMVNTLLKSGHRVMIYTNGNGYDKYYRPNFPDLDLWLCSFRSPDALRQTHSHRIQQYSHWGEVPGVKEDVDLNVFMGSQRDWEKWLEEIRN
;
A
#
# COMPACT_ATOMS: atom_id res chain seq x y z
N MET A 1 35.01 -6.71 -37.20
CA MET A 1 34.18 -7.81 -36.64
C MET A 1 34.29 -7.98 -35.10
N LEU A 2 35.46 -7.79 -34.50
CA LEU A 2 35.64 -7.93 -33.04
C LEU A 2 34.80 -6.97 -32.18
N TRP A 3 34.56 -5.76 -32.60
CA TRP A 3 33.80 -4.73 -31.87
C TRP A 3 32.29 -4.99 -31.82
N ALA A 4 31.72 -5.59 -32.88
CA ALA A 4 30.29 -5.95 -32.89
C ALA A 4 29.97 -7.10 -31.94
N GLY A 5 30.85 -8.09 -31.78
CA GLY A 5 30.70 -9.16 -30.86
C GLY A 5 30.76 -8.71 -29.38
N ALA A 6 31.66 -7.77 -29.07
CA ALA A 6 31.77 -7.20 -27.74
C ALA A 6 30.52 -6.39 -27.33
N ALA A 7 29.96 -5.58 -28.25
CA ALA A 7 28.75 -4.82 -28.00
C ALA A 7 27.51 -5.71 -27.74
N ILE A 8 27.39 -6.80 -28.52
CA ILE A 8 26.30 -7.78 -28.33
C ILE A 8 26.44 -8.51 -26.97
N ALA A 9 27.67 -8.89 -26.60
CA ALA A 9 27.91 -9.53 -25.31
C ALA A 9 27.60 -8.62 -24.12
N ILE A 10 27.96 -7.33 -24.21
CA ILE A 10 27.63 -6.33 -23.17
C ILE A 10 26.13 -6.12 -23.10
N ALA A 11 25.43 -5.99 -24.22
CA ALA A 11 23.98 -5.85 -24.24
C ALA A 11 23.28 -7.07 -23.61
N ALA A 12 23.72 -8.27 -23.93
CA ALA A 12 23.19 -9.51 -23.34
C ALA A 12 23.44 -9.57 -21.83
N LEU A 13 24.61 -9.14 -21.35
CA LEU A 13 24.93 -9.09 -19.92
C LEU A 13 24.09 -8.05 -19.20
N VAL A 14 23.83 -6.89 -19.80
CA VAL A 14 22.95 -5.84 -19.25
C VAL A 14 21.52 -6.35 -19.16
N VAL A 15 21.00 -7.00 -20.20
CA VAL A 15 19.66 -7.60 -20.19
C VAL A 15 19.54 -8.70 -19.14
N LEU A 16 20.54 -9.58 -19.01
CA LEU A 16 20.58 -10.61 -17.97
C LEU A 16 20.67 -10.01 -16.59
N PHE A 17 21.44 -8.94 -16.40
CA PHE A 17 21.54 -8.22 -15.13
C PHE A 17 20.21 -7.58 -14.75
N LEU A 18 19.56 -6.86 -15.68
CA LEU A 18 18.26 -6.24 -15.47
C LEU A 18 17.17 -7.28 -15.18
N ASN A 19 17.11 -8.37 -15.96
CA ASN A 19 16.20 -9.49 -15.68
C ASN A 19 16.45 -10.13 -14.31
N ARG A 20 17.71 -10.31 -13.94
CA ARG A 20 18.07 -10.86 -12.62
C ARG A 20 17.64 -9.91 -11.48
N GLN A 21 17.81 -8.61 -11.65
CA GLN A 21 17.33 -7.62 -10.70
C GLN A 21 15.81 -7.66 -10.60
N HIS A 22 15.10 -7.68 -11.72
CA HIS A 22 13.65 -7.76 -11.77
C HIS A 22 13.14 -9.02 -11.05
N ILE A 23 13.66 -10.21 -11.40
CA ILE A 23 13.31 -11.49 -10.74
C ILE A 23 13.60 -11.42 -9.23
N PHE A 24 14.73 -10.82 -8.84
CA PHE A 24 15.10 -10.70 -7.42
C PHE A 24 14.11 -9.85 -6.62
N HIS A 25 13.53 -8.82 -7.25
CA HIS A 25 12.57 -7.93 -6.61
C HIS A 25 11.12 -8.44 -6.65
N THR A 26 10.75 -9.22 -7.67
CA THR A 26 9.40 -9.77 -7.82
C THR A 26 9.17 -11.06 -7.05
N THR A 27 10.24 -11.82 -6.76
CA THR A 27 10.11 -13.10 -6.04
C THR A 27 10.00 -12.86 -4.54
N PRO A 28 8.90 -13.24 -3.90
CA PRO A 28 8.76 -13.11 -2.45
C PRO A 28 9.81 -13.98 -1.75
N LYS A 29 10.37 -13.46 -0.65
CA LYS A 29 11.36 -14.18 0.18
C LYS A 29 10.71 -15.17 1.15
N PHE A 30 9.50 -15.60 0.88
CA PHE A 30 8.68 -16.48 1.71
C PHE A 30 7.68 -17.25 0.84
N ASN A 31 7.10 -18.30 1.41
CA ASN A 31 6.11 -19.10 0.71
C ASN A 31 4.74 -18.40 0.75
N LEU A 32 4.23 -17.96 -0.40
CA LEU A 32 2.94 -17.30 -0.52
C LEU A 32 1.75 -18.19 -0.12
N SER A 33 1.90 -19.54 -0.14
CA SER A 33 0.82 -20.42 0.29
C SER A 33 0.49 -20.30 1.78
N ASP A 34 1.43 -19.77 2.58
CA ASP A 34 1.23 -19.54 4.01
C ASP A 34 0.41 -18.26 4.27
N TYR A 35 0.22 -17.44 3.23
CA TYR A 35 -0.52 -16.19 3.24
C TYR A 35 -1.53 -16.16 2.08
N PRO A 36 -2.66 -16.88 2.22
CA PRO A 36 -3.57 -17.13 1.10
C PRO A 36 -4.35 -15.88 0.67
N VAL A 37 -4.45 -14.86 1.52
CA VAL A 37 -5.17 -13.63 1.20
C VAL A 37 -4.21 -12.59 0.64
N ARG A 38 -4.31 -12.37 -0.67
CA ARG A 38 -3.44 -11.48 -1.42
C ARG A 38 -4.18 -10.23 -1.89
N GLY A 39 -3.46 -9.13 -1.95
CA GLY A 39 -3.95 -7.85 -2.46
C GLY A 39 -2.92 -7.10 -3.25
N ILE A 40 -3.35 -6.02 -3.86
CA ILE A 40 -2.50 -5.03 -4.52
C ILE A 40 -2.82 -3.65 -3.99
N ASP A 41 -1.93 -2.70 -4.20
CA ASP A 41 -2.31 -1.30 -4.07
C ASP A 41 -1.94 -0.51 -5.33
N VAL A 42 -2.81 0.43 -5.67
CA VAL A 42 -2.75 1.13 -6.94
C VAL A 42 -3.04 2.62 -6.81
N SER A 43 -2.55 3.37 -7.78
CA SER A 43 -2.88 4.78 -8.01
C SER A 43 -3.12 5.03 -9.51
N ASN A 44 -3.29 6.30 -9.90
CA ASN A 44 -3.37 6.69 -11.30
C ASN A 44 -2.10 6.33 -12.11
N HIS A 45 -0.97 6.07 -11.45
CA HIS A 45 0.28 5.66 -12.11
C HIS A 45 0.16 4.28 -12.77
N ASN A 46 -0.68 3.39 -12.25
CA ASN A 46 -0.90 2.06 -12.82
C ASN A 46 -1.85 2.06 -14.03
N GLY A 47 -2.33 3.23 -14.47
CA GLY A 47 -3.15 3.39 -15.66
C GLY A 47 -4.55 2.77 -15.56
N ASN A 48 -4.96 2.09 -16.62
CA ASN A 48 -6.24 1.37 -16.65
C ASN A 48 -6.01 -0.08 -16.21
N VAL A 49 -6.72 -0.50 -15.16
CA VAL A 49 -6.67 -1.84 -14.60
C VAL A 49 -7.89 -2.65 -15.06
N ASP A 50 -7.66 -3.87 -15.54
CA ASP A 50 -8.71 -4.85 -15.77
C ASP A 50 -8.96 -5.63 -14.46
N TRP A 51 -9.88 -5.14 -13.67
CA TRP A 51 -10.19 -5.67 -12.35
C TRP A 51 -10.73 -7.10 -12.37
N LYS A 52 -11.35 -7.54 -13.48
CA LYS A 52 -11.80 -8.92 -13.62
C LYS A 52 -10.61 -9.87 -13.70
N GLN A 53 -9.58 -9.53 -14.47
CA GLN A 53 -8.37 -10.32 -14.53
C GLN A 53 -7.63 -10.34 -13.19
N VAL A 54 -7.56 -9.22 -12.47
CA VAL A 54 -6.99 -9.16 -11.12
C VAL A 54 -7.70 -10.13 -10.17
N ALA A 55 -9.04 -10.10 -10.12
CA ALA A 55 -9.82 -10.99 -9.28
C ALA A 55 -9.67 -12.48 -9.68
N GLN A 56 -9.56 -12.78 -10.98
CA GLN A 56 -9.34 -14.15 -11.49
C GLN A 56 -7.92 -14.67 -11.17
N ALA A 57 -6.97 -13.80 -10.86
CA ALA A 57 -5.61 -14.15 -10.45
C ALA A 57 -5.48 -14.33 -8.93
N ASP A 58 -6.58 -14.63 -8.22
CA ASP A 58 -6.67 -14.90 -6.79
C ASP A 58 -6.25 -13.72 -5.89
N TYR A 59 -6.38 -12.49 -6.34
CA TYR A 59 -6.32 -11.33 -5.49
C TYR A 59 -7.69 -11.07 -4.86
N GLN A 60 -7.73 -10.80 -3.55
CA GLN A 60 -8.95 -10.67 -2.79
C GLN A 60 -9.24 -9.23 -2.34
N PHE A 61 -8.21 -8.39 -2.25
CA PHE A 61 -8.37 -7.00 -1.83
C PHE A 61 -7.49 -6.04 -2.61
N VAL A 62 -7.90 -4.77 -2.58
CA VAL A 62 -7.11 -3.67 -3.15
C VAL A 62 -7.20 -2.44 -2.28
N TYR A 63 -6.08 -1.75 -2.11
CA TYR A 63 -6.05 -0.37 -1.65
C TYR A 63 -5.82 0.58 -2.82
N ILE A 64 -6.61 1.65 -2.91
CA ILE A 64 -6.58 2.59 -4.03
C ILE A 64 -6.27 3.98 -3.50
N LYS A 65 -5.29 4.68 -4.11
CA LYS A 65 -4.98 6.06 -3.77
C LYS A 65 -6.20 6.94 -4.00
N ALA A 66 -6.65 7.61 -2.94
CA ALA A 66 -7.77 8.53 -3.03
C ALA A 66 -7.31 9.99 -3.14
N SER A 67 -6.28 10.34 -2.37
CA SER A 67 -5.83 11.71 -2.25
C SER A 67 -4.40 11.80 -1.70
N GLU A 68 -3.86 13.03 -1.75
CA GLU A 68 -2.53 13.35 -1.25
C GLU A 68 -2.49 14.80 -0.78
N GLY A 69 -1.85 15.06 0.35
CA GLY A 69 -1.73 16.39 0.90
C GLY A 69 -3.08 17.08 1.04
N ARG A 70 -3.11 18.42 0.95
CA ARG A 70 -4.33 19.19 1.23
C ARG A 70 -5.36 19.17 0.11
N THR A 71 -4.96 18.95 -1.14
CA THR A 71 -5.82 19.27 -2.30
C THR A 71 -5.78 18.25 -3.43
N HIS A 72 -4.71 17.46 -3.54
CA HIS A 72 -4.61 16.52 -4.64
C HIS A 72 -5.58 15.34 -4.43
N ARG A 73 -6.30 14.96 -5.50
CA ARG A 73 -7.17 13.80 -5.58
C ARG A 73 -6.78 12.96 -6.77
N ASP A 74 -6.74 11.66 -6.59
CA ASP A 74 -6.44 10.74 -7.68
C ASP A 74 -7.63 10.66 -8.64
N ASN A 75 -7.39 10.97 -9.91
CA ASN A 75 -8.45 11.06 -10.92
C ASN A 75 -9.06 9.69 -11.27
N SER A 76 -8.33 8.59 -11.02
CA SER A 76 -8.80 7.23 -11.28
C SER A 76 -9.55 6.62 -10.10
N PHE A 77 -9.46 7.22 -8.91
CA PHE A 77 -9.92 6.63 -7.65
C PHE A 77 -11.35 6.12 -7.71
N ARG A 78 -12.33 6.97 -8.00
CA ARG A 78 -13.75 6.58 -8.00
C ARG A 78 -14.06 5.47 -8.99
N ARG A 79 -13.55 5.60 -10.22
CA ARG A 79 -13.70 4.57 -11.24
C ARG A 79 -13.11 3.24 -10.76
N ASN A 80 -11.91 3.25 -10.22
CA ASN A 80 -11.23 2.05 -9.75
C ASN A 80 -11.98 1.40 -8.57
N VAL A 81 -12.49 2.19 -7.61
CA VAL A 81 -13.34 1.68 -6.52
C VAL A 81 -14.56 0.94 -7.05
N GLU A 82 -15.30 1.57 -7.98
CA GLU A 82 -16.51 0.98 -8.54
C GLU A 82 -16.21 -0.32 -9.29
N GLN A 83 -15.20 -0.31 -10.16
CA GLN A 83 -14.84 -1.47 -10.98
C GLN A 83 -14.24 -2.62 -10.17
N ALA A 84 -13.36 -2.33 -9.19
CA ALA A 84 -12.80 -3.35 -8.32
C ALA A 84 -13.87 -4.04 -7.47
N ARG A 85 -14.85 -3.28 -6.94
CA ARG A 85 -15.98 -3.83 -6.20
C ARG A 85 -16.90 -4.67 -7.09
N GLN A 86 -17.16 -4.23 -8.33
CA GLN A 86 -17.92 -5.02 -9.31
C GLN A 86 -17.22 -6.34 -9.66
N ALA A 87 -15.90 -6.38 -9.60
CA ALA A 87 -15.11 -7.59 -9.80
C ALA A 87 -15.07 -8.50 -8.54
N GLY A 88 -15.64 -8.08 -7.41
CA GLY A 88 -15.72 -8.87 -6.18
C GLY A 88 -14.58 -8.66 -5.18
N LEU A 89 -13.67 -7.69 -5.43
CA LEU A 89 -12.58 -7.38 -4.52
C LEU A 89 -13.09 -6.59 -3.30
N GLN A 90 -12.46 -6.80 -2.13
CA GLN A 90 -12.62 -5.93 -0.97
C GLN A 90 -11.79 -4.66 -1.20
N VAL A 91 -12.39 -3.49 -1.09
CA VAL A 91 -11.76 -2.23 -1.50
C VAL A 91 -11.54 -1.31 -0.30
N GLY A 92 -10.31 -0.84 -0.17
CA GLY A 92 -9.92 0.24 0.73
C GLY A 92 -9.41 1.47 -0.02
N ALA A 93 -9.18 2.53 0.72
CA ALA A 93 -8.62 3.77 0.21
C ALA A 93 -7.42 4.21 1.04
N TYR A 94 -6.42 4.82 0.39
CA TYR A 94 -5.33 5.44 1.10
C TYR A 94 -5.12 6.89 0.73
N HIS A 95 -4.58 7.64 1.71
CA HIS A 95 -4.16 9.02 1.56
C HIS A 95 -2.65 9.12 1.78
N PHE A 96 -1.94 9.65 0.78
CA PHE A 96 -0.52 9.91 0.91
C PHE A 96 -0.28 11.18 1.74
N PHE A 97 0.25 10.99 2.94
CA PHE A 97 0.46 12.06 3.91
C PHE A 97 1.67 12.92 3.56
N ARG A 98 1.45 14.22 3.42
CA ARG A 98 2.51 15.21 3.20
C ARG A 98 2.96 15.82 4.52
N LYS A 99 4.19 15.51 4.95
CA LYS A 99 4.79 15.91 6.23
C LYS A 99 4.74 17.42 6.50
N ASN A 100 4.84 18.23 5.44
CA ASN A 100 4.85 19.71 5.51
C ASN A 100 3.47 20.35 5.37
N ARG A 101 2.37 19.62 5.54
CA ARG A 101 0.98 20.12 5.44
C ARG A 101 0.21 19.81 6.72
N GLY A 102 -0.77 20.65 7.05
CA GLY A 102 -1.62 20.48 8.22
C GLY A 102 -2.43 19.17 8.16
N GLY A 103 -2.57 18.50 9.31
CA GLY A 103 -3.22 17.20 9.37
C GLY A 103 -4.73 17.27 9.17
N ILE A 104 -5.38 18.30 9.72
CA ILE A 104 -6.84 18.49 9.61
C ILE A 104 -7.25 18.70 8.14
N GLU A 105 -6.52 19.55 7.41
CA GLU A 105 -6.80 19.81 5.99
C GLU A 105 -6.57 18.55 5.13
N GLN A 106 -5.58 17.74 5.47
CA GLN A 106 -5.35 16.47 4.80
C GLN A 106 -6.48 15.47 5.09
N ALA A 107 -6.93 15.38 6.35
CA ALA A 107 -8.09 14.57 6.70
C ALA A 107 -9.35 15.01 5.93
N GLN A 108 -9.60 16.31 5.85
CA GLN A 108 -10.74 16.84 5.11
C GLN A 108 -10.66 16.54 3.61
N ASN A 109 -9.47 16.64 3.00
CA ASN A 109 -9.25 16.24 1.60
C ASN A 109 -9.57 14.77 1.39
N PHE A 110 -9.12 13.89 2.30
CA PHE A 110 -9.36 12.46 2.23
C PHE A 110 -10.85 12.12 2.41
N LEU A 111 -11.50 12.65 3.45
CA LEU A 111 -12.94 12.47 3.68
C LEU A 111 -13.79 12.91 2.48
N ASN A 112 -13.44 14.04 1.88
CA ASN A 112 -14.12 14.53 0.68
C ASN A 112 -13.89 13.61 -0.54
N ALA A 113 -12.69 13.01 -0.67
CA ALA A 113 -12.40 12.07 -1.77
C ALA A 113 -13.24 10.79 -1.67
N VAL A 114 -13.41 10.25 -0.45
CA VAL A 114 -14.14 9.00 -0.19
C VAL A 114 -15.65 9.19 -0.01
N SER A 115 -16.12 10.43 0.11
CA SER A 115 -17.53 10.75 0.37
C SER A 115 -18.48 10.10 -0.65
N GLY A 116 -19.52 9.45 -0.14
CA GLY A 116 -20.54 8.78 -0.95
C GLY A 116 -20.07 7.45 -1.58
N LEU A 117 -18.87 6.99 -1.27
CA LEU A 117 -18.40 5.67 -1.69
C LEU A 117 -18.54 4.66 -0.56
N ARG A 118 -18.86 3.42 -0.92
CA ARG A 118 -18.77 2.29 -0.01
C ARG A 118 -17.37 1.70 -0.12
N LEU A 119 -16.64 1.72 0.98
CA LEU A 119 -15.36 1.03 1.15
C LEU A 119 -15.57 -0.16 2.09
N ASP A 120 -14.84 -1.22 1.86
CA ASP A 120 -14.98 -2.48 2.61
C ASP A 120 -13.88 -2.60 3.68
N LEU A 121 -12.78 -1.86 3.54
CA LEU A 121 -11.60 -1.87 4.39
C LEU A 121 -11.39 -0.51 5.09
N PRO A 122 -10.61 -0.44 6.20
CA PRO A 122 -10.30 0.81 6.87
C PRO A 122 -9.67 1.86 5.95
N LEU A 123 -9.84 3.14 6.29
CA LEU A 123 -9.10 4.22 5.65
C LEU A 123 -7.63 4.15 6.05
N VAL A 124 -6.73 4.29 5.08
CA VAL A 124 -5.28 4.22 5.35
C VAL A 124 -4.65 5.60 5.26
N VAL A 125 -3.88 5.94 6.28
CA VAL A 125 -2.95 7.07 6.24
C VAL A 125 -1.57 6.53 5.94
N ASP A 126 -1.06 6.87 4.76
CA ASP A 126 0.24 6.46 4.26
C ASP A 126 1.29 7.50 4.65
N VAL A 127 2.12 7.15 5.63
CA VAL A 127 3.20 7.99 6.14
C VAL A 127 4.54 7.28 6.04
N GLU A 128 5.36 7.71 5.10
CA GLU A 128 6.63 7.07 4.82
C GLU A 128 7.84 7.94 5.21
N ASP A 129 8.94 7.30 5.54
CA ASP A 129 10.21 7.95 5.82
C ASP A 129 11.31 7.49 4.86
N TRP A 130 11.05 7.66 3.55
CA TRP A 130 12.03 7.39 2.50
C TRP A 130 12.99 8.56 2.29
N ASP A 131 12.51 9.77 2.51
CA ASP A 131 13.27 10.98 2.26
C ASP A 131 14.02 11.45 3.51
N ASN A 132 15.30 11.68 3.34
CA ASN A 132 16.09 12.52 4.21
C ASN A 132 15.64 14.00 4.13
N ASP A 133 14.31 14.26 4.01
CA ASP A 133 13.78 15.62 4.09
C ASP A 133 13.81 16.10 5.56
N ASN A 134 15.03 16.34 6.02
CA ASN A 134 15.34 16.91 7.34
C ASN A 134 14.81 18.35 7.53
N ARG A 135 14.03 18.89 6.54
CA ARG A 135 13.48 20.24 6.58
C ARG A 135 12.19 20.35 7.41
N THR A 136 11.60 19.23 7.78
CA THR A 136 10.41 19.25 8.64
C THR A 136 10.75 18.62 9.98
N ASP A 137 10.51 19.37 11.06
CA ASP A 137 10.69 18.88 12.42
C ASP A 137 9.81 17.66 12.68
N GLU A 138 10.40 16.59 13.17
CA GLU A 138 9.73 15.31 13.44
C GLU A 138 8.56 15.47 14.45
N ALA A 139 8.70 16.34 15.45
CA ALA A 139 7.62 16.62 16.40
C ALA A 139 6.42 17.25 15.71
N GLN A 140 6.65 18.19 14.79
CA GLN A 140 5.58 18.79 13.99
C GLN A 140 4.93 17.78 13.04
N VAL A 141 5.71 16.87 12.45
CA VAL A 141 5.16 15.80 11.60
C VAL A 141 4.22 14.92 12.42
N ARG A 142 4.65 14.49 13.61
CA ARG A 142 3.82 13.69 14.54
C ARG A 142 2.55 14.40 14.94
N GLU A 143 2.62 15.67 15.33
CA GLU A 143 1.44 16.47 15.69
C GLU A 143 0.42 16.52 14.53
N ARG A 144 0.88 16.81 13.31
CA ARG A 144 0.04 16.84 12.11
C ARG A 144 -0.57 15.49 11.80
N LEU A 145 0.21 14.42 11.91
CA LEU A 145 -0.25 13.06 11.67
C LEU A 145 -1.32 12.66 12.71
N VAL A 146 -1.07 12.91 13.99
CA VAL A 146 -2.03 12.65 15.07
C VAL A 146 -3.32 13.45 14.85
N SER A 147 -3.22 14.72 14.45
CA SER A 147 -4.42 15.53 14.16
C SER A 147 -5.22 15.00 12.98
N MET A 148 -4.56 14.48 11.93
CA MET A 148 -5.23 13.84 10.80
C MET A 148 -5.97 12.57 11.24
N VAL A 149 -5.26 11.65 11.88
CA VAL A 149 -5.82 10.36 12.32
C VAL A 149 -7.01 10.58 13.26
N ASN A 150 -6.87 11.47 14.25
CA ASN A 150 -7.95 11.81 15.17
C ASN A 150 -9.17 12.42 14.45
N THR A 151 -8.97 13.20 13.40
CA THR A 151 -10.07 13.77 12.61
C THR A 151 -10.82 12.66 11.87
N LEU A 152 -10.12 11.71 11.26
CA LEU A 152 -10.74 10.56 10.59
C LEU A 152 -11.52 9.67 11.58
N LEU A 153 -10.93 9.35 12.74
CA LEU A 153 -11.58 8.55 13.78
C LEU A 153 -12.84 9.24 14.32
N LYS A 154 -12.78 10.56 14.59
CA LYS A 154 -13.94 11.35 15.03
C LYS A 154 -15.05 11.43 13.98
N SER A 155 -14.71 11.25 12.71
CA SER A 155 -15.69 11.19 11.61
C SER A 155 -16.35 9.80 11.46
N GLY A 156 -16.08 8.88 12.39
CA GLY A 156 -16.68 7.53 12.42
C GLY A 156 -15.99 6.51 11.53
N HIS A 157 -14.81 6.81 11.00
CA HIS A 157 -14.06 5.87 10.17
C HIS A 157 -13.09 5.04 11.00
N ARG A 158 -12.92 3.77 10.64
CA ARG A 158 -11.78 2.99 11.07
C ARG A 158 -10.54 3.40 10.28
N VAL A 159 -9.42 3.48 10.97
CA VAL A 159 -8.15 3.96 10.41
C VAL A 159 -7.07 2.90 10.60
N MET A 160 -6.27 2.70 9.56
CA MET A 160 -5.04 1.90 9.58
C MET A 160 -3.88 2.79 9.15
N ILE A 161 -2.69 2.54 9.66
CA ILE A 161 -1.48 3.26 9.25
C ILE A 161 -0.69 2.37 8.29
N TYR A 162 -0.30 2.94 7.14
CA TYR A 162 0.73 2.36 6.30
C TYR A 162 2.04 3.10 6.51
N THR A 163 3.13 2.33 6.64
CA THR A 163 4.46 2.91 6.78
C THR A 163 5.56 1.89 6.45
N ASN A 164 6.79 2.37 6.25
CA ASN A 164 8.00 1.56 6.16
C ASN A 164 8.68 1.37 7.54
N GLY A 165 9.77 0.61 7.59
CA GLY A 165 10.47 0.32 8.84
C GLY A 165 10.92 1.57 9.63
N ASN A 166 11.42 2.60 8.93
CA ASN A 166 11.81 3.86 9.58
C ASN A 166 10.61 4.62 10.13
N GLY A 167 9.52 4.69 9.36
CA GLY A 167 8.29 5.35 9.79
C GLY A 167 7.58 4.58 10.91
N TYR A 168 7.76 3.26 10.99
CA TYR A 168 7.27 2.46 12.12
C TYR A 168 7.80 2.99 13.45
N ASP A 169 9.11 3.15 13.58
CA ASP A 169 9.73 3.63 14.82
C ASP A 169 9.45 5.11 15.10
N LYS A 170 9.41 5.94 14.07
CA LYS A 170 9.23 7.39 14.22
C LYS A 170 7.77 7.81 14.43
N TYR A 171 6.84 7.19 13.71
CA TYR A 171 5.47 7.69 13.59
C TYR A 171 4.42 6.73 14.13
N TYR A 172 4.51 5.42 13.80
CA TYR A 172 3.47 4.47 14.21
C TYR A 172 3.59 4.09 15.68
N ARG A 173 4.70 3.46 16.08
CA ARG A 173 4.86 2.90 17.43
C ARG A 173 4.62 3.89 18.56
N PRO A 174 5.12 5.14 18.52
CA PRO A 174 4.89 6.10 19.60
C PRO A 174 3.49 6.70 19.64
N ASN A 175 2.69 6.64 18.57
CA ASN A 175 1.43 7.39 18.49
C ASN A 175 0.20 6.52 18.25
N PHE A 176 0.34 5.34 17.62
CA PHE A 176 -0.79 4.55 17.14
C PHE A 176 -0.65 3.05 17.39
N PRO A 177 -0.11 2.58 18.54
CA PRO A 177 0.16 1.16 18.77
C PRO A 177 -1.11 0.29 18.73
N ASP A 178 -2.29 0.90 18.95
CA ASP A 178 -3.59 0.23 18.97
C ASP A 178 -4.32 0.21 17.62
N LEU A 179 -3.80 0.91 16.61
CA LEU A 179 -4.36 0.86 15.28
C LEU A 179 -3.76 -0.30 14.48
N ASP A 180 -4.54 -0.82 13.52
CA ASP A 180 -3.99 -1.78 12.55
C ASP A 180 -2.84 -1.16 11.77
N LEU A 181 -1.83 -1.97 11.48
CA LEU A 181 -0.63 -1.58 10.72
C LEU A 181 -0.59 -2.32 9.37
N TRP A 182 -0.32 -1.58 8.32
CA TRP A 182 0.12 -2.08 7.03
C TRP A 182 1.60 -1.70 6.86
N LEU A 183 2.47 -2.71 6.89
CA LEU A 183 3.92 -2.51 6.92
C LEU A 183 4.53 -2.77 5.53
N CYS A 184 5.27 -1.77 5.00
CA CYS A 184 6.12 -1.98 3.83
C CYS A 184 7.45 -2.59 4.28
N SER A 185 7.68 -3.84 3.89
CA SER A 185 8.94 -4.52 4.13
C SER A 185 9.13 -5.69 3.19
N PHE A 186 10.30 -5.80 2.58
CA PHE A 186 10.70 -6.90 1.69
C PHE A 186 11.38 -8.07 2.44
N ARG A 187 11.33 -8.07 3.76
CA ARG A 187 11.74 -9.20 4.61
C ARG A 187 10.63 -10.24 4.67
N SER A 188 10.99 -11.49 4.99
CA SER A 188 9.96 -12.50 5.21
C SER A 188 9.06 -12.12 6.39
N PRO A 189 7.75 -12.41 6.33
CA PRO A 189 6.83 -12.14 7.43
C PRO A 189 7.25 -12.80 8.75
N ASP A 190 7.79 -14.00 8.72
CA ASP A 190 8.26 -14.71 9.93
C ASP A 190 9.40 -13.98 10.63
N ALA A 191 10.30 -13.35 9.85
CA ALA A 191 11.36 -12.51 10.42
C ALA A 191 10.84 -11.22 11.05
N LEU A 192 9.67 -10.73 10.59
CA LEU A 192 9.04 -9.52 11.09
C LEU A 192 8.13 -9.76 12.28
N ARG A 193 7.46 -10.93 12.37
CA ARG A 193 6.55 -11.27 13.49
C ARG A 193 7.19 -11.18 14.87
N GLN A 194 8.48 -11.35 14.96
CA GLN A 194 9.22 -11.23 16.21
C GLN A 194 9.38 -9.78 16.69
N THR A 195 9.23 -8.82 15.78
CA THR A 195 9.51 -7.40 16.04
C THR A 195 8.34 -6.47 15.75
N HIS A 196 7.40 -6.90 14.89
CA HIS A 196 6.30 -6.07 14.41
C HIS A 196 5.01 -6.89 14.34
N SER A 197 3.98 -6.46 15.07
CA SER A 197 2.61 -6.93 14.82
C SER A 197 2.00 -6.06 13.73
N HIS A 198 1.63 -6.65 12.60
CA HIS A 198 1.02 -5.93 11.48
C HIS A 198 -0.07 -6.77 10.81
N ARG A 199 -1.05 -6.10 10.25
CA ARG A 199 -2.23 -6.71 9.63
C ARG A 199 -2.00 -7.07 8.18
N ILE A 200 -1.35 -6.18 7.44
CA ILE A 200 -1.01 -6.33 6.03
C ILE A 200 0.48 -6.07 5.86
N GLN A 201 1.13 -6.81 4.98
CA GLN A 201 2.49 -6.53 4.55
C GLN A 201 2.52 -6.24 3.06
N GLN A 202 3.07 -5.10 2.67
CA GLN A 202 3.51 -4.84 1.31
C GLN A 202 4.92 -5.41 1.15
N TYR A 203 5.07 -6.41 0.27
CA TYR A 203 6.30 -7.18 0.18
C TYR A 203 7.05 -7.01 -1.15
N SER A 204 6.47 -6.30 -2.12
CA SER A 204 7.10 -5.97 -3.40
C SER A 204 6.50 -4.71 -3.99
N HIS A 205 7.33 -3.93 -4.69
CA HIS A 205 6.92 -2.81 -5.55
C HIS A 205 6.93 -3.18 -7.05
N TRP A 206 7.27 -4.41 -7.39
CA TRP A 206 7.48 -4.86 -8.77
C TRP A 206 6.66 -6.11 -9.07
N GLY A 207 5.38 -6.07 -8.77
CA GLY A 207 4.49 -7.18 -9.07
C GLY A 207 3.99 -7.14 -10.51
N GLU A 208 4.04 -8.28 -11.18
CA GLU A 208 3.34 -8.50 -12.44
C GLU A 208 2.00 -9.17 -12.14
N VAL A 209 0.89 -8.46 -12.38
CA VAL A 209 -0.46 -8.94 -12.08
C VAL A 209 -1.30 -8.91 -13.33
N PRO A 210 -1.98 -10.04 -13.71
CA PRO A 210 -2.91 -10.03 -14.82
C PRO A 210 -3.94 -8.91 -14.69
N GLY A 211 -4.08 -8.11 -15.74
CA GLY A 211 -4.98 -6.96 -15.74
C GLY A 211 -4.32 -5.63 -15.36
N VAL A 212 -3.08 -5.63 -14.88
CA VAL A 212 -2.27 -4.42 -14.66
C VAL A 212 -1.12 -4.42 -15.65
N LYS A 213 -0.91 -3.29 -16.35
CA LYS A 213 0.15 -3.20 -17.38
C LYS A 213 1.50 -2.83 -16.81
N GLU A 214 1.49 -2.01 -15.79
CA GLU A 214 2.70 -1.49 -15.12
C GLU A 214 2.99 -2.35 -13.89
N ASP A 215 4.21 -2.28 -13.38
CA ASP A 215 4.54 -2.87 -12.09
C ASP A 215 3.57 -2.36 -11.01
N VAL A 216 3.20 -3.25 -10.10
CA VAL A 216 2.23 -2.94 -9.05
C VAL A 216 2.70 -3.47 -7.69
N ASP A 217 2.32 -2.76 -6.65
CA ASP A 217 2.65 -3.12 -5.29
C ASP A 217 1.86 -4.36 -4.84
N LEU A 218 2.59 -5.35 -4.30
CA LEU A 218 2.02 -6.62 -3.87
C LEU A 218 1.91 -6.71 -2.35
N ASN A 219 0.76 -7.19 -1.90
CA ASN A 219 0.38 -7.26 -0.50
C ASN A 219 -0.10 -8.64 -0.09
N VAL A 220 0.12 -8.98 1.18
CA VAL A 220 -0.49 -10.14 1.83
C VAL A 220 -1.11 -9.72 3.16
N PHE A 221 -2.25 -10.32 3.50
CA PHE A 221 -2.81 -10.28 4.83
C PHE A 221 -2.06 -11.25 5.74
N MET A 222 -1.77 -10.84 6.97
CA MET A 222 -0.91 -11.56 7.91
C MET A 222 -1.65 -12.62 8.73
N GLY A 223 -2.46 -13.43 8.06
CA GLY A 223 -3.27 -14.49 8.66
C GLY A 223 -3.81 -15.48 7.64
N SER A 224 -4.59 -16.43 8.14
CA SER A 224 -5.32 -17.39 7.32
C SER A 224 -6.55 -16.73 6.65
N GLN A 225 -7.19 -17.45 5.73
CA GLN A 225 -8.48 -17.04 5.16
C GLN A 225 -9.55 -16.80 6.25
N ARG A 226 -9.59 -17.64 7.26
CA ARG A 226 -10.51 -17.49 8.40
C ARG A 226 -10.24 -16.23 9.23
N ASP A 227 -8.96 -15.88 9.43
CA ASP A 227 -8.58 -14.66 10.14
C ASP A 227 -8.96 -13.41 9.35
N TRP A 228 -8.87 -13.48 8.03
CA TRP A 228 -9.34 -12.43 7.11
C TRP A 228 -10.84 -12.21 7.23
N GLU A 229 -11.62 -13.28 7.13
CA GLU A 229 -13.09 -13.22 7.23
C GLU A 229 -13.51 -12.63 8.58
N LYS A 230 -12.89 -13.09 9.68
CA LYS A 230 -13.12 -12.55 11.02
C LYS A 230 -12.78 -11.06 11.10
N TRP A 231 -11.65 -10.64 10.56
CA TRP A 231 -11.26 -9.23 10.54
C TRP A 231 -12.24 -8.38 9.73
N LEU A 232 -12.73 -8.88 8.60
CA LEU A 232 -13.76 -8.19 7.82
C LEU A 232 -15.09 -8.04 8.60
N GLU A 233 -15.47 -9.01 9.40
CA GLU A 233 -16.64 -8.91 10.30
C GLU A 233 -16.41 -7.86 11.39
N GLU A 234 -15.25 -7.86 12.02
CA GLU A 234 -14.86 -6.90 13.05
C GLU A 234 -14.86 -5.44 12.55
N ILE A 235 -14.42 -5.19 11.34
CA ILE A 235 -14.36 -3.83 10.77
C ILE A 235 -15.70 -3.34 10.22
N ARG A 236 -16.69 -4.22 10.00
CA ARG A 236 -18.04 -3.86 9.56
C ARG A 236 -18.98 -3.47 10.70
N ASN A 237 -18.69 -3.93 11.92
CA ASN A 237 -19.43 -3.64 13.15
C ASN A 237 -18.87 -2.41 13.85
#